data_a3a74ef398007f5af0a3bf8133f9a036
#
_entry.id   a3a74ef398007f5af0a3bf8133f9a036
#
_cell.length_a   1.000
_cell.length_b   1.000
_cell.length_c   1.000
_cell.angle_alpha   90.00
_cell.angle_beta   90.00
_cell.angle_gamma   90.00
#
_symmetry.space_group_name_H-M   'P 1'
#
loop_
_entity.id
_entity.type
_entity.pdbx_description
1 polymer ?
#
loop_
_entity_poly.entity_id
_entity_poly.type
_entity_poly.pdbx_seq_one_letter_code
_entity_poly.pdbx_strand_id
1 'polypeptide(L)'
;MNTWLDFALVALVVTLVPGPAFIVVLTTALRRGFKPGAYATAGIAIGDAVYFFLTAVGLGSLLATSFWTFTIIKWLGIAYLVYLGLRSLFFPSNSLIAADGGSVSGRSSFITALTVQLANPKLLLFLAALLPQFLDPTRPVAPQLAVLGPIFMLSDTIIYLLLSLLAARARPLLASPRATRIVSRVSGVAMLGAAARVATK
;
A
#
# COMPACT_ATOMS: atom_id res chain seq x y z
N MET A 1 0.89 -3.25 28.00
CA MET A 1 0.32 -3.15 26.65
C MET A 1 1.06 -4.16 25.78
N ASN A 2 0.35 -4.85 24.92
CA ASN A 2 0.95 -5.91 24.10
C ASN A 2 1.43 -5.30 22.77
N THR A 3 2.71 -4.90 22.72
CA THR A 3 3.33 -4.19 21.58
C THR A 3 3.04 -4.85 20.22
N TRP A 4 2.95 -6.17 20.16
CA TRP A 4 2.66 -6.92 18.95
C TRP A 4 1.22 -6.72 18.47
N LEU A 5 0.26 -6.69 19.41
CA LEU A 5 -1.16 -6.45 19.09
C LEU A 5 -1.38 -5.01 18.64
N ASP A 6 -0.78 -4.06 19.36
CA ASP A 6 -0.84 -2.64 18.99
C ASP A 6 -0.27 -2.41 17.60
N PHE A 7 0.88 -3.06 17.30
CA PHE A 7 1.47 -3.02 15.96
C PHE A 7 0.56 -3.62 14.89
N ALA A 8 -0.03 -4.80 15.15
CA ALA A 8 -0.96 -5.43 14.22
C ALA A 8 -2.17 -4.53 13.93
N LEU A 9 -2.74 -3.89 14.95
CA LEU A 9 -3.86 -2.95 14.77
C LEU A 9 -3.44 -1.74 13.92
N VAL A 10 -2.26 -1.18 14.16
CA VAL A 10 -1.73 -0.08 13.34
C VAL A 10 -1.47 -0.53 11.90
N ALA A 11 -0.90 -1.72 11.69
CA ALA A 11 -0.71 -2.31 10.37
C ALA A 11 -2.04 -2.46 9.61
N LEU A 12 -3.06 -3.00 10.27
CA LEU A 12 -4.43 -3.12 9.71
C LEU A 12 -4.98 -1.75 9.29
N VAL A 13 -4.89 -0.75 10.16
CA VAL A 13 -5.39 0.61 9.85
C VAL A 13 -4.63 1.20 8.67
N VAL A 14 -3.29 1.09 8.68
CA VAL A 14 -2.46 1.62 7.59
C VAL A 14 -2.80 0.93 6.27
N THR A 15 -3.00 -0.39 6.25
CA THR A 15 -3.36 -1.14 5.05
C THR A 15 -4.71 -0.69 4.48
N LEU A 16 -5.70 -0.46 5.35
CA LEU A 16 -7.05 -0.03 4.97
C LEU A 16 -7.10 1.40 4.40
N VAL A 17 -6.13 2.25 4.75
CA VAL A 17 -6.03 3.59 4.13
C VAL A 17 -5.72 3.44 2.64
N PRO A 18 -6.60 3.93 1.74
CA PRO A 18 -6.37 3.85 0.31
C PRO A 18 -5.05 4.49 -0.10
N GLY A 19 -4.21 3.72 -0.79
CA GLY A 19 -2.93 4.13 -1.31
C GLY A 19 -2.63 3.42 -2.63
N PRO A 20 -1.44 3.61 -3.22
CA PRO A 20 -1.09 3.00 -4.51
C PRO A 20 -1.27 1.47 -4.55
N ALA A 21 -0.81 0.77 -3.52
CA ALA A 21 -0.97 -0.68 -3.38
C ALA A 21 -2.44 -1.10 -3.31
N PHE A 22 -3.24 -0.43 -2.45
CA PHE A 22 -4.68 -0.69 -2.34
C PHE A 22 -5.38 -0.53 -3.70
N ILE A 23 -5.07 0.54 -4.43
CA ILE A 23 -5.70 0.84 -5.72
C ILE A 23 -5.30 -0.18 -6.78
N VAL A 24 -4.04 -0.60 -6.85
CA VAL A 24 -3.62 -1.58 -7.85
C VAL A 24 -4.27 -2.94 -7.60
N VAL A 25 -4.40 -3.38 -6.35
CA VAL A 25 -5.07 -4.63 -6.00
C VAL A 25 -6.58 -4.53 -6.32
N LEU A 26 -7.23 -3.46 -5.85
CA LEU A 26 -8.66 -3.21 -6.09
C LEU A 26 -8.98 -3.19 -7.59
N THR A 27 -8.26 -2.38 -8.36
CA THR A 27 -8.52 -2.24 -9.79
C THR A 27 -8.20 -3.51 -10.57
N THR A 28 -7.17 -4.25 -10.18
CA THR A 28 -6.85 -5.54 -10.79
C THR A 28 -7.97 -6.55 -10.55
N ALA A 29 -8.46 -6.65 -9.32
CA ALA A 29 -9.54 -7.58 -8.97
C ALA A 29 -10.87 -7.18 -9.63
N LEU A 30 -11.21 -5.89 -9.67
CA LEU A 30 -12.41 -5.39 -10.35
C LEU A 30 -12.39 -5.67 -11.85
N ARG A 31 -11.24 -5.50 -12.50
CA ARG A 31 -11.12 -5.70 -13.97
C ARG A 31 -11.04 -7.17 -14.36
N ARG A 32 -10.28 -7.95 -13.61
CA ARG A 32 -9.78 -9.26 -14.01
C ARG A 32 -10.22 -10.40 -13.11
N GLY A 33 -10.87 -10.10 -11.98
CA GLY A 33 -11.36 -11.08 -11.01
C GLY A 33 -10.36 -11.39 -9.90
N PHE A 34 -10.73 -12.33 -9.03
CA PHE A 34 -10.00 -12.67 -7.81
C PHE A 34 -8.57 -13.16 -8.08
N LYS A 35 -8.38 -14.06 -9.02
CA LYS A 35 -7.08 -14.72 -9.26
C LYS A 35 -5.96 -13.73 -9.64
N PRO A 36 -6.15 -12.80 -10.61
CA PRO A 36 -5.18 -11.73 -10.85
C PRO A 36 -5.02 -10.76 -9.67
N GLY A 37 -6.09 -10.49 -8.89
CA GLY A 37 -6.01 -9.72 -7.65
C GLY A 37 -5.12 -10.38 -6.61
N ALA A 38 -5.22 -11.71 -6.44
CA ALA A 38 -4.36 -12.46 -5.55
C ALA A 38 -2.88 -12.46 -6.00
N TYR A 39 -2.60 -12.53 -7.32
CA TYR A 39 -1.24 -12.34 -7.84
C TYR A 39 -0.71 -10.92 -7.57
N ALA A 40 -1.55 -9.90 -7.68
CA ALA A 40 -1.18 -8.53 -7.30
C ALA A 40 -0.87 -8.45 -5.79
N THR A 41 -1.69 -9.06 -4.94
CA THR A 41 -1.44 -9.15 -3.49
C THR A 41 -0.09 -9.83 -3.20
N ALA A 42 0.24 -10.91 -3.88
CA ALA A 42 1.54 -11.57 -3.74
C ALA A 42 2.71 -10.65 -4.14
N GLY A 43 2.54 -9.83 -5.19
CA GLY A 43 3.52 -8.82 -5.59
C GLY A 43 3.73 -7.75 -4.51
N ILE A 44 2.65 -7.28 -3.87
CA ILE A 44 2.71 -6.36 -2.73
C ILE A 44 3.48 -7.01 -1.57
N ALA A 45 3.13 -8.23 -1.18
CA ALA A 45 3.76 -8.94 -0.07
C ALA A 45 5.28 -9.13 -0.27
N ILE A 46 5.72 -9.42 -1.49
CA ILE A 46 7.17 -9.48 -1.80
C ILE A 46 7.81 -8.09 -1.70
N GLY A 47 7.14 -7.03 -2.14
CA GLY A 47 7.62 -5.66 -1.95
C GLY A 47 7.78 -5.29 -0.47
N ASP A 48 6.84 -5.68 0.38
CA ASP A 48 6.92 -5.51 1.84
C ASP A 48 8.13 -6.27 2.40
N ALA A 49 8.32 -7.54 2.00
CA ALA A 49 9.46 -8.35 2.44
C ALA A 49 10.79 -7.68 2.09
N VAL A 50 10.92 -7.13 0.87
CA VAL A 50 12.12 -6.40 0.45
C VAL A 50 12.36 -5.21 1.37
N TYR A 51 11.36 -4.41 1.67
CA TYR A 51 11.51 -3.24 2.54
C TYR A 51 11.84 -3.62 4.00
N PHE A 52 11.18 -4.62 4.57
CA PHE A 52 11.51 -5.08 5.92
C PHE A 52 12.92 -5.67 5.98
N PHE A 53 13.34 -6.41 4.97
CA PHE A 53 14.70 -6.91 4.86
C PHE A 53 15.73 -5.78 4.78
N LEU A 54 15.53 -4.80 3.90
CA LEU A 54 16.41 -3.64 3.77
C LEU A 54 16.46 -2.82 5.07
N THR A 55 15.35 -2.70 5.77
CA THR A 55 15.29 -2.06 7.09
C THR A 55 16.10 -2.85 8.12
N ALA A 56 16.03 -4.17 8.10
CA ALA A 56 16.75 -5.04 9.02
C ALA A 56 18.29 -5.00 8.81
N VAL A 57 18.75 -4.87 7.58
CA VAL A 57 20.19 -4.78 7.27
C VAL A 57 20.77 -3.36 7.44
N GLY A 58 20.00 -2.40 7.93
CA GLY A 58 20.52 -1.12 8.38
C GLY A 58 20.16 0.10 7.52
N LEU A 59 19.39 -0.04 6.44
CA LEU A 59 18.86 1.12 5.72
C LEU A 59 17.93 1.97 6.61
N GLY A 60 17.22 1.33 7.55
CA GLY A 60 16.40 2.03 8.55
C GLY A 60 17.21 2.93 9.47
N SER A 61 18.43 2.57 9.82
CA SER A 61 19.32 3.41 10.62
C SER A 61 19.81 4.65 9.87
N LEU A 62 20.07 4.52 8.57
CA LEU A 62 20.44 5.65 7.71
C LEU A 62 19.28 6.66 7.57
N LEU A 63 18.05 6.17 7.45
CA LEU A 63 16.85 7.03 7.41
C LEU A 63 16.55 7.68 8.76
N ALA A 64 16.82 6.99 9.87
CA ALA A 64 16.62 7.50 11.23
C ALA A 64 17.72 8.48 11.68
N THR A 65 18.93 8.39 11.12
CA THR A 65 20.07 9.22 11.53
C THR A 65 20.19 10.53 10.77
N SER A 66 19.53 10.70 9.63
CA SER A 66 19.58 11.93 8.83
C SER A 66 18.21 12.61 8.76
N PHE A 67 18.04 13.70 9.51
CA PHE A 67 16.86 14.57 9.44
C PHE A 67 16.55 15.03 8.01
N TRP A 68 17.54 15.36 7.22
CA TRP A 68 17.37 15.78 5.83
C TRP A 68 16.90 14.66 4.93
N THR A 69 17.44 13.45 5.07
CA THR A 69 17.03 12.28 4.30
C THR A 69 15.56 11.94 4.59
N PHE A 70 15.18 11.92 5.87
CA PHE A 70 13.78 11.72 6.27
C PHE A 70 12.88 12.81 5.67
N THR A 71 13.29 14.08 5.77
CA THR A 71 12.50 15.22 5.27
C THR A 71 12.30 15.14 3.76
N ILE A 72 13.34 14.82 2.99
CA ILE A 72 13.25 14.65 1.54
C ILE A 72 12.27 13.51 1.19
N ILE A 73 12.41 12.35 1.81
CA ILE A 73 11.54 11.19 1.56
C ILE A 73 10.09 11.51 1.92
N LYS A 74 9.86 12.17 3.07
CA LYS A 74 8.54 12.63 3.49
C LYS A 74 7.90 13.53 2.42
N TRP A 75 8.58 14.55 1.95
CA TRP A 75 8.03 15.50 0.98
C TRP A 75 7.85 14.89 -0.42
N LEU A 76 8.74 14.00 -0.86
CA LEU A 76 8.55 13.22 -2.08
C LEU A 76 7.31 12.31 -1.98
N GLY A 77 7.12 11.67 -0.83
CA GLY A 77 5.93 10.86 -0.56
C GLY A 77 4.65 11.68 -0.58
N ILE A 78 4.64 12.85 0.06
CA ILE A 78 3.51 13.78 0.04
C ILE A 78 3.21 14.23 -1.40
N ALA A 79 4.21 14.69 -2.14
CA ALA A 79 4.06 15.13 -3.52
C ALA A 79 3.48 14.03 -4.41
N TYR A 80 3.94 12.79 -4.23
CA TYR A 80 3.42 11.64 -4.96
C TYR A 80 1.97 11.29 -4.60
N LEU A 81 1.60 11.33 -3.31
CA LEU A 81 0.22 11.12 -2.87
C LEU A 81 -0.70 12.22 -3.40
N VAL A 82 -0.25 13.48 -3.40
CA VAL A 82 -0.98 14.60 -4.00
C VAL A 82 -1.16 14.37 -5.50
N TYR A 83 -0.10 14.02 -6.22
CA TYR A 83 -0.17 13.71 -7.65
C TYR A 83 -1.20 12.60 -7.95
N LEU A 84 -1.14 11.48 -7.23
CA LEU A 84 -2.08 10.37 -7.42
C LEU A 84 -3.51 10.76 -7.04
N GLY A 85 -3.69 11.51 -5.95
CA GLY A 85 -4.97 12.01 -5.51
C GLY A 85 -5.62 12.92 -6.54
N LEU A 86 -4.89 13.92 -7.03
CA LEU A 86 -5.36 14.84 -8.07
C LEU A 86 -5.64 14.10 -9.38
N ARG A 87 -4.75 13.22 -9.82
CA ARG A 87 -4.97 12.39 -11.00
C ARG A 87 -6.25 11.55 -10.90
N SER A 88 -6.51 10.96 -9.72
CA SER A 88 -7.71 10.14 -9.49
C SER A 88 -9.00 10.98 -9.45
N LEU A 89 -8.92 12.24 -9.02
CA LEU A 89 -10.06 13.17 -8.99
C LEU A 89 -10.39 13.75 -10.37
N PHE A 90 -9.39 14.27 -11.05
CA PHE A 90 -9.58 15.03 -12.29
C PHE A 90 -9.57 14.17 -13.54
N PHE A 91 -8.85 13.06 -13.50
CA PHE A 91 -8.77 12.08 -14.58
C PHE A 91 -9.27 10.72 -14.08
N PRO A 92 -10.54 10.61 -13.60
CA PRO A 92 -11.07 9.33 -13.19
C PRO A 92 -11.00 8.44 -14.42
N SER A 93 -10.30 7.34 -14.28
CA SER A 93 -10.23 6.32 -15.32
C SER A 93 -11.66 5.93 -15.68
N ASN A 94 -12.13 6.27 -16.87
CA ASN A 94 -13.46 5.86 -17.38
C ASN A 94 -13.59 4.33 -17.44
N SER A 95 -12.55 3.64 -17.12
CA SER A 95 -12.39 2.21 -17.25
C SER A 95 -11.62 1.58 -16.09
N LEU A 96 -12.18 1.64 -14.87
CA LEU A 96 -11.80 0.57 -13.93
C LEU A 96 -12.12 -0.80 -14.53
N ILE A 97 -13.02 -0.83 -15.49
CA ILE A 97 -13.52 -2.04 -16.18
C ILE A 97 -13.33 -1.98 -17.68
N ALA A 98 -12.79 -0.90 -18.27
CA ALA A 98 -12.55 -0.87 -19.71
C ALA A 98 -11.58 -1.99 -20.08
N ALA A 99 -12.14 -2.84 -20.86
CA ALA A 99 -11.60 -4.05 -21.38
C ALA A 99 -10.26 -3.85 -22.10
N ASP A 100 -9.18 -4.29 -21.47
CA ASP A 100 -8.29 -5.12 -22.22
C ASP A 100 -8.76 -6.55 -21.99
N GLY A 101 -9.57 -7.06 -22.92
CA GLY A 101 -10.00 -8.46 -22.96
C GLY A 101 -8.85 -9.42 -23.27
N GLY A 102 -7.61 -8.95 -23.20
CA GLY A 102 -6.42 -9.76 -23.24
C GLY A 102 -6.23 -10.49 -21.92
N SER A 103 -5.93 -11.77 -21.98
CA SER A 103 -5.51 -12.59 -20.86
C SER A 103 -4.16 -12.07 -20.33
N VAL A 104 -4.22 -11.01 -19.52
CA VAL A 104 -3.00 -10.55 -18.82
C VAL A 104 -2.66 -11.61 -17.80
N SER A 105 -1.50 -12.21 -17.97
CA SER A 105 -1.02 -13.30 -17.13
C SER A 105 -0.94 -12.83 -15.66
N GLY A 106 -1.16 -13.74 -14.71
CA GLY A 106 -0.96 -13.46 -13.29
C GLY A 106 0.41 -12.84 -13.00
N ARG A 107 1.43 -13.21 -13.79
CA ARG A 107 2.79 -12.63 -13.75
C ARG A 107 2.79 -11.12 -13.97
N SER A 108 2.01 -10.62 -14.94
CA SER A 108 1.93 -9.16 -15.18
C SER A 108 1.27 -8.42 -14.00
N SER A 109 0.22 -8.99 -13.41
CA SER A 109 -0.41 -8.41 -12.21
C SER A 109 0.54 -8.39 -11.03
N PHE A 110 1.30 -9.46 -10.83
CA PHE A 110 2.34 -9.56 -9.80
C PHE A 110 3.44 -8.50 -9.99
N ILE A 111 4.04 -8.41 -11.18
CA ILE A 111 5.13 -7.46 -11.45
C ILE A 111 4.65 -6.01 -11.30
N THR A 112 3.47 -5.69 -11.84
CA THR A 112 2.90 -4.35 -11.69
C THR A 112 2.73 -3.98 -10.22
N ALA A 113 2.15 -4.88 -9.42
CA ALA A 113 1.92 -4.64 -8.00
C ALA A 113 3.23 -4.55 -7.21
N LEU A 114 4.20 -5.42 -7.48
CA LEU A 114 5.55 -5.35 -6.90
C LEU A 114 6.22 -4.00 -7.20
N THR A 115 6.21 -3.54 -8.46
CA THR A 115 6.78 -2.24 -8.84
C THR A 115 6.08 -1.09 -8.11
N VAL A 116 4.73 -1.13 -8.02
CA VAL A 116 3.96 -0.13 -7.29
C VAL A 116 4.30 -0.14 -5.81
N GLN A 117 4.49 -1.31 -5.18
CA GLN A 117 4.86 -1.40 -3.77
C GLN A 117 6.29 -0.92 -3.52
N LEU A 118 7.24 -1.26 -4.37
CA LEU A 118 8.62 -0.76 -4.26
C LEU A 118 8.72 0.77 -4.45
N ALA A 119 7.78 1.38 -5.18
CA ALA A 119 7.67 2.83 -5.31
C ALA A 119 6.65 3.45 -4.33
N ASN A 120 6.18 2.70 -3.32
CA ASN A 120 5.08 3.13 -2.47
C ASN A 120 5.54 4.04 -1.32
N PRO A 121 5.28 5.36 -1.39
CA PRO A 121 5.71 6.28 -0.34
C PRO A 121 4.98 6.03 0.99
N LYS A 122 3.77 5.46 0.95
CA LYS A 122 3.02 5.12 2.16
C LYS A 122 3.78 4.11 3.01
N LEU A 123 4.37 3.08 2.39
CA LEU A 123 5.17 2.09 3.09
C LEU A 123 6.47 2.69 3.63
N LEU A 124 7.16 3.52 2.84
CA LEU A 124 8.35 4.22 3.30
C LEU A 124 8.07 5.10 4.52
N LEU A 125 6.98 5.87 4.48
CA LEU A 125 6.56 6.71 5.62
C LEU A 125 6.17 5.88 6.84
N PHE A 126 5.50 4.74 6.64
CA PHE A 126 5.19 3.81 7.71
C PHE A 126 6.46 3.28 8.37
N LEU A 127 7.42 2.80 7.58
CA LEU A 127 8.68 2.28 8.09
C LEU A 127 9.53 3.36 8.80
N ALA A 128 9.56 4.57 8.26
CA ALA A 128 10.36 5.65 8.82
C ALA A 128 9.73 6.30 10.07
N ALA A 129 8.42 6.50 10.10
CA ALA A 129 7.76 7.29 11.12
C ALA A 129 7.03 6.46 12.19
N LEU A 130 6.45 5.33 11.82
CA LEU A 130 5.63 4.52 12.73
C LEU A 130 6.37 3.30 13.26
N LEU A 131 7.11 2.57 12.43
CA LEU A 131 7.80 1.35 12.84
C LEU A 131 8.76 1.56 14.03
N PRO A 132 9.57 2.66 14.11
CA PRO A 132 10.46 2.88 15.24
C PRO A 132 9.76 2.97 16.60
N GLN A 133 8.47 3.34 16.63
CA GLN A 133 7.68 3.44 17.85
C GLN A 133 7.38 2.06 18.48
N PHE A 134 7.58 0.99 17.74
CA PHE A 134 7.36 -0.40 18.15
C PHE A 134 8.66 -1.16 18.39
N LEU A 135 9.82 -0.49 18.19
CA LEU A 135 11.13 -1.07 18.44
C LEU A 135 11.64 -0.68 19.81
N ASP A 136 12.20 -1.64 20.53
CA ASP A 136 12.97 -1.40 21.75
C ASP A 136 14.38 -0.96 21.36
N PRO A 137 14.80 0.29 21.64
CA PRO A 137 16.12 0.79 21.25
C PRO A 137 17.28 0.12 22.02
N THR A 138 16.97 -0.59 23.10
CA THR A 138 17.98 -1.31 23.91
C THR A 138 18.31 -2.70 23.37
N ARG A 139 17.56 -3.18 22.35
CA ARG A 139 17.70 -4.51 21.78
C ARG A 139 18.09 -4.45 20.29
N PRO A 140 18.76 -5.48 19.77
CA PRO A 140 19.05 -5.55 18.35
C PRO A 140 17.77 -5.41 17.49
N VAL A 141 17.84 -4.61 16.44
CA VAL A 141 16.68 -4.30 15.58
C VAL A 141 16.25 -5.49 14.73
N ALA A 142 17.21 -6.25 14.18
CA ALA A 142 16.92 -7.33 13.25
C ALA A 142 15.99 -8.43 13.82
N PRO A 143 16.19 -8.95 15.03
CA PRO A 143 15.25 -9.91 15.62
C PRO A 143 13.84 -9.35 15.83
N GLN A 144 13.72 -8.07 16.16
CA GLN A 144 12.42 -7.42 16.33
C GLN A 144 11.69 -7.31 14.98
N LEU A 145 12.41 -6.94 13.92
CA LEU A 145 11.85 -6.89 12.57
C LEU A 145 11.50 -8.27 12.02
N ALA A 146 12.21 -9.32 12.43
CA ALA A 146 11.87 -10.70 12.09
C ALA A 146 10.51 -11.15 12.65
N VAL A 147 9.98 -10.43 13.65
CA VAL A 147 8.61 -10.63 14.19
C VAL A 147 7.63 -9.62 13.63
N LEU A 148 7.97 -8.34 13.63
CA LEU A 148 7.08 -7.27 13.15
C LEU A 148 6.83 -7.37 11.64
N GLY A 149 7.83 -7.73 10.85
CA GLY A 149 7.69 -7.89 9.40
C GLY A 149 6.60 -8.91 9.02
N PRO A 150 6.67 -10.17 9.49
CA PRO A 150 5.60 -11.15 9.27
C PRO A 150 4.22 -10.70 9.75
N ILE A 151 4.12 -10.01 10.90
CA ILE A 151 2.85 -9.48 11.40
C ILE A 151 2.27 -8.47 10.40
N PHE A 152 3.09 -7.53 9.92
CA PHE A 152 2.68 -6.56 8.89
C PHE A 152 2.26 -7.25 7.61
N MET A 153 3.12 -8.11 7.06
CA MET A 153 2.89 -8.82 5.80
C MET A 153 1.64 -9.69 5.83
N LEU A 154 1.39 -10.40 6.94
CA LEU A 154 0.18 -11.20 7.11
C LEU A 154 -1.06 -10.32 7.15
N SER A 155 -1.03 -9.22 7.92
CA SER A 155 -2.14 -8.26 8.00
C SER A 155 -2.47 -7.68 6.62
N ASP A 156 -1.45 -7.24 5.90
CA ASP A 156 -1.56 -6.66 4.57
C ASP A 156 -2.09 -7.68 3.55
N THR A 157 -1.53 -8.89 3.56
CA THR A 157 -1.94 -9.98 2.67
C THR A 157 -3.40 -10.38 2.90
N ILE A 158 -3.82 -10.55 4.15
CA ILE A 158 -5.21 -10.92 4.49
C ILE A 158 -6.17 -9.84 3.98
N ILE A 159 -5.89 -8.57 4.27
CA ILE A 159 -6.76 -7.46 3.83
C ILE A 159 -6.83 -7.39 2.31
N TYR A 160 -5.70 -7.51 1.61
CA TYR A 160 -5.71 -7.41 0.15
C TYR A 160 -6.31 -8.64 -0.54
N LEU A 161 -6.20 -9.83 0.04
CA LEU A 161 -6.95 -10.99 -0.44
C LEU A 161 -8.46 -10.82 -0.25
N LEU A 162 -8.90 -10.32 0.92
CA LEU A 162 -10.30 -10.01 1.17
C LEU A 162 -10.78 -8.91 0.22
N LEU A 163 -10.01 -7.84 0.02
CA LEU A 163 -10.30 -6.79 -0.94
C LEU A 163 -10.44 -7.36 -2.36
N SER A 164 -9.53 -8.25 -2.77
CA SER A 164 -9.57 -8.90 -4.08
C SER A 164 -10.82 -9.77 -4.25
N LEU A 165 -11.21 -10.48 -3.20
CA LEU A 165 -12.41 -11.33 -3.21
C LEU A 165 -13.70 -10.49 -3.31
N LEU A 166 -13.78 -9.45 -2.47
CA LEU A 166 -14.95 -8.55 -2.44
C LEU A 166 -15.05 -7.76 -3.75
N ALA A 167 -13.94 -7.23 -4.26
CA ALA A 167 -13.90 -6.51 -5.52
C ALA A 167 -14.31 -7.41 -6.70
N ALA A 168 -13.82 -8.64 -6.76
CA ALA A 168 -14.18 -9.58 -7.80
C ALA A 168 -15.69 -9.93 -7.79
N ARG A 169 -16.27 -10.07 -6.59
CA ARG A 169 -17.73 -10.30 -6.43
C ARG A 169 -18.56 -9.06 -6.74
N ALA A 170 -18.07 -7.89 -6.39
CA ALA A 170 -18.75 -6.62 -6.68
C ALA A 170 -18.63 -6.19 -8.16
N ARG A 171 -17.81 -6.87 -8.96
CA ARG A 171 -17.58 -6.56 -10.38
C ARG A 171 -18.87 -6.33 -11.18
N PRO A 172 -19.93 -7.16 -11.09
CA PRO A 172 -21.17 -6.94 -11.83
C PRO A 172 -21.88 -5.65 -11.41
N LEU A 173 -21.80 -5.27 -10.13
CA LEU A 173 -22.42 -4.07 -9.56
C LEU A 173 -21.63 -2.79 -9.91
N LEU A 174 -20.31 -2.91 -10.02
CA LEU A 174 -19.38 -1.81 -10.28
C LEU A 174 -19.03 -1.66 -11.76
N ALA A 175 -19.63 -2.45 -12.64
CA ALA A 175 -19.46 -2.36 -14.08
C ALA A 175 -19.99 -1.04 -14.69
N SER A 176 -20.75 -0.25 -13.92
CA SER A 176 -21.26 1.02 -14.40
C SER A 176 -20.16 2.11 -14.39
N PRO A 177 -20.12 2.99 -15.43
CA PRO A 177 -19.18 4.11 -15.45
C PRO A 177 -19.33 5.09 -14.26
N ARG A 178 -20.52 5.14 -13.66
CA ARG A 178 -20.81 5.94 -12.46
C ARG A 178 -20.11 5.38 -11.23
N ALA A 179 -20.22 4.09 -10.98
CA ALA A 179 -19.58 3.43 -9.84
C ALA A 179 -18.06 3.56 -9.93
N THR A 180 -17.48 3.38 -11.11
CA THR A 180 -16.05 3.57 -11.39
C THR A 180 -15.58 4.98 -11.03
N ARG A 181 -16.33 6.02 -11.44
CA ARG A 181 -16.00 7.41 -11.10
C ARG A 181 -16.08 7.67 -9.59
N ILE A 182 -17.08 7.12 -8.91
CA ILE A 182 -17.25 7.27 -7.46
C ILE A 182 -16.03 6.66 -6.74
N VAL A 183 -15.65 5.41 -7.06
CA VAL A 183 -14.49 4.74 -6.46
C VAL A 183 -13.20 5.55 -6.70
N SER A 184 -12.97 6.02 -7.93
CA SER A 184 -11.79 6.85 -8.25
C SER A 184 -11.77 8.15 -7.44
N ARG A 185 -12.90 8.85 -7.34
CA ARG A 185 -12.99 10.11 -6.58
C ARG A 185 -12.80 9.91 -5.08
N VAL A 186 -13.44 8.89 -4.51
CA VAL A 186 -13.27 8.55 -3.08
C VAL A 186 -11.82 8.21 -2.78
N SER A 187 -11.17 7.40 -3.63
CA SER A 187 -9.74 7.09 -3.49
C SER A 187 -8.86 8.35 -3.61
N GLY A 188 -9.17 9.24 -4.54
CA GLY A 188 -8.47 10.51 -4.70
C GLY A 188 -8.56 11.40 -3.47
N VAL A 189 -9.78 11.58 -2.91
CA VAL A 189 -9.99 12.34 -1.67
C VAL A 189 -9.24 11.71 -0.50
N ALA A 190 -9.29 10.38 -0.35
CA ALA A 190 -8.59 9.69 0.72
C ALA A 190 -7.05 9.85 0.62
N MET A 191 -6.49 9.83 -0.60
CA MET A 191 -5.06 10.09 -0.82
C MET A 191 -4.66 11.52 -0.46
N LEU A 192 -5.47 12.51 -0.85
CA LEU A 192 -5.22 13.90 -0.50
C LEU A 192 -5.34 14.14 1.01
N GLY A 193 -6.32 13.50 1.67
CA GLY A 193 -6.46 13.53 3.12
C GLY A 193 -5.25 12.92 3.83
N ALA A 194 -4.73 11.78 3.33
CA ALA A 194 -3.53 11.16 3.86
C ALA A 194 -2.30 12.04 3.65
N ALA A 195 -2.13 12.65 2.48
CA ALA A 195 -1.05 13.59 2.19
C ALA A 195 -1.08 14.80 3.13
N ALA A 196 -2.25 15.42 3.31
CA ALA A 196 -2.43 16.55 4.23
C ALA A 196 -2.08 16.16 5.67
N ARG A 197 -2.53 15.00 6.15
CA ARG A 197 -2.23 14.53 7.51
C ARG A 197 -0.74 14.28 7.75
N VAL A 198 -0.03 13.77 6.73
CA VAL A 198 1.43 13.56 6.83
C VAL A 198 2.18 14.90 6.76
N ALA A 199 1.68 15.87 5.99
CA ALA A 199 2.30 17.20 5.88
C ALA A 199 2.22 18.00 7.18
N THR A 200 1.18 17.79 8.00
CA THR A 200 0.95 18.51 9.27
C THR A 200 1.64 17.89 10.48
N LYS A 201 2.30 16.76 10.32
CA LYS A 201 3.15 16.11 11.34
C LYS A 201 4.64 16.23 11.00
#